data_0287b89050454e35761bdc927ea820e6
#
_entry.id   0287b89050454e35761bdc927ea820e6
#
_cell.length_a   1.000
_cell.length_b   1.000
_cell.length_c   1.000
_cell.angle_alpha   90.00
_cell.angle_beta   90.00
_cell.angle_gamma   90.00
#
_symmetry.space_group_name_H-M   'P 1'
#
loop_
_entity.id
_entity.type
_entity.pdbx_description
1 polymer ?
#
loop_
_entity_poly.entity_id
_entity_poly.type
_entity_poly.pdbx_seq_one_letter_code
_entity_poly.pdbx_strand_id
1 'polypeptide(L)'
;MSAKHNQIANHLITDILDGSYRVGERLPSERDLASRFQANRGAVREAMKTLQQIGLADIQPGGARVKQRNQASLDVIGHILNRGELPDREVVDQILVVINNLLALAVEQAIRVASDEEMEAICAATRPFYQQQLGHLEHGLARINLLQTAMQASKNLPLQLIARSLFEQFAPNMEPLADFVQTDHTTYATYAKKLEDALQARDTDAVRETIEAFAALNRESLIKAYTAAQSTTTHSTAQPLQEIASS
;
A
#
# COMPACT_ATOMS: atom_id res chain seq x y z
N MET A 1 0.04 -23.95 0.96
CA MET A 1 1.09 -24.01 -0.08
C MET A 1 0.62 -23.18 -1.27
N SER A 2 1.35 -22.16 -1.67
CA SER A 2 1.03 -21.40 -2.88
C SER A 2 1.09 -22.33 -4.09
N ALA A 3 0.14 -22.25 -5.01
CA ALA A 3 0.15 -23.07 -6.22
C ALA A 3 1.42 -22.76 -7.05
N LYS A 4 2.00 -23.75 -7.69
CA LYS A 4 3.28 -23.63 -8.42
C LYS A 4 3.27 -22.48 -9.44
N HIS A 5 2.14 -22.22 -10.09
CA HIS A 5 2.01 -21.11 -11.03
C HIS A 5 2.18 -19.73 -10.37
N ASN A 6 1.68 -19.55 -9.13
CA ASN A 6 1.87 -18.29 -8.40
C ASN A 6 3.35 -18.03 -8.07
N GLN A 7 4.09 -19.08 -7.71
CA GLN A 7 5.54 -18.96 -7.49
C GLN A 7 6.27 -18.54 -8.76
N ILE A 8 5.93 -19.13 -9.90
CA ILE A 8 6.52 -18.78 -11.20
C ILE A 8 6.15 -17.33 -11.58
N ALA A 9 4.87 -16.95 -11.41
CA ALA A 9 4.42 -15.59 -11.70
C ALA A 9 5.18 -14.55 -10.85
N ASN A 10 5.29 -14.78 -9.54
CA ASN A 10 6.00 -13.87 -8.64
C ASN A 10 7.48 -13.72 -9.02
N HIS A 11 8.19 -14.82 -9.38
CA HIS A 11 9.57 -14.72 -9.85
C HIS A 11 9.69 -13.91 -11.13
N LEU A 12 8.82 -14.16 -12.12
CA LEU A 12 8.85 -13.42 -13.39
C LEU A 12 8.49 -11.94 -13.19
N ILE A 13 7.54 -11.64 -12.30
CA ILE A 13 7.20 -10.27 -11.93
C ILE A 13 8.42 -9.57 -11.32
N THR A 14 9.10 -10.21 -10.37
CA THR A 14 10.34 -9.69 -9.76
C THR A 14 11.41 -9.48 -10.83
N ASP A 15 11.69 -10.46 -11.68
CA ASP A 15 12.67 -10.35 -12.77
C ASP A 15 12.37 -9.14 -13.70
N ILE A 16 11.08 -8.90 -14.03
CA ILE A 16 10.65 -7.77 -14.86
C ILE A 16 10.84 -6.45 -14.12
N LEU A 17 10.42 -6.40 -12.86
CA LEU A 17 10.50 -5.19 -12.04
C LEU A 17 11.95 -4.80 -11.72
N ASP A 18 12.86 -5.79 -11.61
CA ASP A 18 14.30 -5.59 -11.41
C ASP A 18 15.06 -5.25 -12.70
N GLY A 19 14.36 -5.30 -13.84
CA GLY A 19 14.94 -4.98 -15.13
C GLY A 19 15.76 -6.10 -15.76
N SER A 20 15.66 -7.34 -15.25
CA SER A 20 16.26 -8.53 -15.87
C SER A 20 15.72 -8.77 -17.29
N TYR A 21 14.52 -8.28 -17.55
CA TYR A 21 13.92 -8.21 -18.89
C TYR A 21 13.56 -6.76 -19.22
N ARG A 22 14.04 -6.26 -20.38
CA ARG A 22 13.78 -4.89 -20.83
C ARG A 22 12.38 -4.75 -21.42
N VAL A 23 11.84 -3.54 -21.38
CA VAL A 23 10.57 -3.23 -22.05
C VAL A 23 10.67 -3.58 -23.54
N GLY A 24 9.67 -4.31 -24.05
CA GLY A 24 9.63 -4.84 -25.42
C GLY A 24 10.42 -6.13 -25.63
N GLU A 25 11.25 -6.54 -24.66
CA GLU A 25 11.99 -7.79 -24.72
C GLU A 25 11.05 -8.99 -24.66
N ARG A 26 11.41 -10.05 -25.37
CA ARG A 26 10.66 -11.30 -25.38
C ARG A 26 11.03 -12.14 -24.15
N LEU A 27 10.03 -12.56 -23.40
CA LEU A 27 10.21 -13.53 -22.33
C LEU A 27 10.59 -14.90 -22.91
N PRO A 28 11.31 -15.73 -22.14
CA PRO A 28 11.63 -17.10 -22.55
C PRO A 28 10.37 -17.90 -22.89
N SER A 29 10.52 -18.91 -23.76
CA SER A 29 9.38 -19.76 -24.15
C SER A 29 8.79 -20.53 -22.97
N GLU A 30 7.52 -20.95 -23.08
CA GLU A 30 6.87 -21.82 -22.07
C GLU A 30 7.73 -23.08 -21.78
N ARG A 31 8.43 -23.62 -22.79
CA ARG A 31 9.31 -24.78 -22.63
C ARG A 31 10.53 -24.44 -21.78
N ASP A 32 11.16 -23.30 -22.05
CA ASP A 32 12.39 -22.91 -21.35
C ASP A 32 12.07 -22.50 -19.89
N LEU A 33 10.94 -21.81 -19.67
CA LEU A 33 10.44 -21.51 -18.33
C LEU A 33 10.05 -22.78 -17.57
N ALA A 34 9.40 -23.76 -18.21
CA ALA A 34 9.07 -25.03 -17.60
C ALA A 34 10.34 -25.78 -17.12
N SER A 35 11.40 -25.75 -17.94
CA SER A 35 12.71 -26.30 -17.57
C SER A 35 13.35 -25.52 -16.42
N ARG A 36 13.40 -24.17 -16.51
CA ARG A 36 13.99 -23.30 -15.48
C ARG A 36 13.33 -23.50 -14.10
N PHE A 37 12.01 -23.60 -14.06
CA PHE A 37 11.25 -23.69 -12.79
C PHE A 37 10.91 -25.12 -12.39
N GLN A 38 11.39 -26.13 -13.11
CA GLN A 38 11.05 -27.53 -12.88
C GLN A 38 9.54 -27.74 -12.71
N ALA A 39 8.77 -27.20 -13.65
CA ALA A 39 7.32 -27.16 -13.63
C ALA A 39 6.72 -27.71 -14.93
N ASN A 40 5.44 -28.08 -14.91
CA ASN A 40 4.74 -28.41 -16.14
C ASN A 40 4.37 -27.15 -16.92
N ARG A 41 4.17 -27.28 -18.24
CA ARG A 41 3.82 -26.17 -19.13
C ARG A 41 2.50 -25.51 -18.78
N GLY A 42 1.55 -26.25 -18.18
CA GLY A 42 0.27 -25.69 -17.71
C GLY A 42 0.48 -24.63 -16.62
N ALA A 43 1.32 -24.95 -15.61
CA ALA A 43 1.64 -23.98 -14.54
C ALA A 43 2.36 -22.73 -15.09
N VAL A 44 3.26 -22.90 -16.07
CA VAL A 44 3.91 -21.76 -16.73
C VAL A 44 2.89 -20.91 -17.50
N ARG A 45 1.97 -21.54 -18.23
CA ARG A 45 0.93 -20.82 -18.98
C ARG A 45 0.02 -20.02 -18.05
N GLU A 46 -0.39 -20.57 -16.91
CA GLU A 46 -1.18 -19.82 -15.93
C GLU A 46 -0.35 -18.64 -15.33
N ALA A 47 0.93 -18.85 -15.03
CA ALA A 47 1.81 -17.76 -14.60
C ALA A 47 1.91 -16.63 -15.65
N MET A 48 2.04 -16.99 -16.93
CA MET A 48 2.07 -16.00 -18.03
C MET A 48 0.76 -15.24 -18.16
N LYS A 49 -0.41 -15.90 -17.97
CA LYS A 49 -1.71 -15.22 -17.93
C LYS A 49 -1.77 -14.22 -16.76
N THR A 50 -1.22 -14.55 -15.59
CA THR A 50 -1.13 -13.62 -14.48
C THR A 50 -0.34 -12.36 -14.86
N LEU A 51 0.82 -12.51 -15.50
CA LEU A 51 1.60 -11.36 -15.98
C LEU A 51 0.81 -10.49 -16.98
N GLN A 52 0.03 -11.13 -17.85
CA GLN A 52 -0.84 -10.42 -18.80
C GLN A 52 -1.98 -9.70 -18.09
N GLN A 53 -2.63 -10.33 -17.12
CA GLN A 53 -3.72 -9.75 -16.33
C GLN A 53 -3.30 -8.48 -15.57
N ILE A 54 -2.11 -8.53 -14.92
CA ILE A 54 -1.57 -7.35 -14.22
C ILE A 54 -0.92 -6.35 -15.18
N GLY A 55 -0.84 -6.65 -16.48
CA GLY A 55 -0.38 -5.73 -17.51
C GLY A 55 1.14 -5.58 -17.63
N LEU A 56 1.93 -6.50 -17.07
CA LEU A 56 3.41 -6.51 -17.18
C LEU A 56 3.92 -7.24 -18.45
N ALA A 57 3.10 -8.06 -19.08
CA ALA A 57 3.43 -8.72 -20.32
C ALA A 57 2.25 -8.72 -21.29
N ASP A 58 2.57 -8.77 -22.59
CA ASP A 58 1.61 -8.97 -23.67
C ASP A 58 1.90 -10.30 -24.35
N ILE A 59 0.91 -11.20 -24.38
CA ILE A 59 1.01 -12.52 -24.98
C ILE A 59 0.49 -12.49 -26.39
N GLN A 60 1.37 -12.72 -27.36
CA GLN A 60 1.06 -12.69 -28.79
C GLN A 60 1.42 -14.01 -29.48
N PRO A 61 0.91 -14.27 -30.71
CA PRO A 61 1.44 -15.36 -31.54
C PRO A 61 2.97 -15.17 -31.68
N GLY A 62 3.73 -16.13 -31.19
CA GLY A 62 5.19 -16.07 -31.19
C GLY A 62 5.84 -15.75 -29.84
N GLY A 63 5.09 -15.49 -28.77
CA GLY A 63 5.58 -15.38 -27.39
C GLY A 63 5.13 -14.11 -26.67
N ALA A 64 5.52 -14.00 -25.41
CA ALA A 64 5.18 -12.85 -24.58
C ALA A 64 6.27 -11.77 -24.60
N ARG A 65 5.88 -10.51 -24.53
CA ARG A 65 6.77 -9.35 -24.47
C ARG A 65 6.48 -8.51 -23.24
N VAL A 66 7.55 -7.99 -22.62
CA VAL A 66 7.47 -7.12 -21.46
C VAL A 66 6.87 -5.76 -21.83
N LYS A 67 5.91 -5.28 -21.02
CA LYS A 67 5.27 -3.97 -21.14
C LYS A 67 5.89 -2.95 -20.21
N GLN A 68 5.56 -1.66 -20.42
CA GLN A 68 5.94 -0.58 -19.50
C GLN A 68 5.18 -0.70 -18.18
N ARG A 69 5.83 -0.39 -17.05
CA ARG A 69 5.22 -0.46 -15.71
C ARG A 69 3.98 0.44 -15.56
N ASN A 70 3.97 1.59 -16.20
CA ASN A 70 2.84 2.52 -16.20
C ASN A 70 1.62 2.03 -17.00
N GLN A 71 1.72 0.87 -17.65
CA GLN A 71 0.60 0.19 -18.31
C GLN A 71 0.04 -0.96 -17.48
N ALA A 72 0.64 -1.21 -16.30
CA ALA A 72 0.19 -2.26 -15.40
C ALA A 72 -1.05 -1.81 -14.60
N SER A 73 -1.80 -2.78 -14.06
CA SER A 73 -2.87 -2.54 -13.09
C SER A 73 -2.30 -2.12 -11.73
N LEU A 74 -3.17 -1.63 -10.84
CA LEU A 74 -2.77 -1.31 -9.47
C LEU A 74 -2.19 -2.51 -8.69
N ASP A 75 -2.47 -3.74 -9.12
CA ASP A 75 -1.95 -4.96 -8.49
C ASP A 75 -0.42 -5.03 -8.49
N VAL A 76 0.23 -4.36 -9.45
CA VAL A 76 1.69 -4.29 -9.49
C VAL A 76 2.29 -3.60 -8.27
N ILE A 77 1.54 -2.71 -7.61
CA ILE A 77 2.01 -1.94 -6.44
C ILE A 77 2.41 -2.89 -5.31
N GLY A 78 1.58 -3.91 -5.01
CA GLY A 78 1.90 -4.90 -3.98
C GLY A 78 3.22 -5.62 -4.26
N HIS A 79 3.48 -5.96 -5.52
CA HIS A 79 4.75 -6.59 -5.92
C HIS A 79 5.94 -5.63 -5.80
N ILE A 80 5.76 -4.34 -6.13
CA ILE A 80 6.82 -3.33 -5.98
C ILE A 80 7.17 -3.14 -4.50
N LEU A 81 6.17 -3.04 -3.63
CA LEU A 81 6.36 -2.85 -2.20
C LEU A 81 7.02 -4.06 -1.52
N ASN A 82 6.77 -5.28 -2.01
CA ASN A 82 7.27 -6.53 -1.43
C ASN A 82 8.60 -7.00 -2.05
N ARG A 83 9.45 -6.12 -2.56
CA ARG A 83 10.72 -6.48 -3.23
C ARG A 83 11.92 -6.55 -2.30
N GLY A 84 11.86 -5.94 -1.14
CA GLY A 84 12.94 -5.87 -0.15
C GLY A 84 12.49 -6.29 1.24
N GLU A 85 13.39 -6.18 2.21
CA GLU A 85 13.06 -6.39 3.63
C GLU A 85 12.09 -5.31 4.14
N LEU A 86 12.22 -4.10 3.62
CA LEU A 86 11.31 -2.97 3.86
C LEU A 86 10.66 -2.56 2.52
N PRO A 87 9.41 -2.07 2.56
CA PRO A 87 8.76 -1.54 1.37
C PRO A 87 9.53 -0.35 0.79
N ASP A 88 9.44 -0.14 -0.53
CA ASP A 88 10.11 0.98 -1.20
C ASP A 88 9.58 2.32 -0.67
N ARG A 89 10.45 3.12 -0.04
CA ARG A 89 10.08 4.36 0.63
C ARG A 89 9.46 5.39 -0.32
N GLU A 90 10.02 5.52 -1.53
CA GLU A 90 9.52 6.50 -2.51
C GLU A 90 8.11 6.12 -2.97
N VAL A 91 7.89 4.83 -3.25
CA VAL A 91 6.58 4.32 -3.66
C VAL A 91 5.57 4.46 -2.53
N VAL A 92 5.95 4.18 -1.27
CA VAL A 92 5.09 4.41 -0.10
C VAL A 92 4.68 5.88 0.02
N ASP A 93 5.62 6.81 -0.14
CA ASP A 93 5.33 8.24 -0.08
C ASP A 93 4.35 8.67 -1.18
N GLN A 94 4.55 8.21 -2.42
CA GLN A 94 3.65 8.46 -3.54
C GLN A 94 2.24 7.90 -3.29
N ILE A 95 2.13 6.69 -2.72
CA ILE A 95 0.84 6.07 -2.37
C ILE A 95 0.11 6.89 -1.31
N LEU A 96 0.81 7.36 -0.28
CA LEU A 96 0.21 8.19 0.76
C LEU A 96 -0.34 9.50 0.22
N VAL A 97 0.36 10.13 -0.71
CA VAL A 97 -0.16 11.33 -1.41
C VAL A 97 -1.48 11.01 -2.10
N VAL A 98 -1.57 9.89 -2.81
CA VAL A 98 -2.80 9.47 -3.49
C VAL A 98 -3.92 9.18 -2.49
N ILE A 99 -3.66 8.37 -1.45
CA ILE A 99 -4.66 8.01 -0.42
C ILE A 99 -5.23 9.26 0.25
N ASN A 100 -4.38 10.21 0.64
CA ASN A 100 -4.82 11.43 1.32
C ASN A 100 -5.70 12.30 0.40
N ASN A 101 -5.37 12.42 -0.88
CA ASN A 101 -6.21 13.14 -1.84
C ASN A 101 -7.54 12.43 -2.12
N LEU A 102 -7.54 11.09 -2.16
CA LEU A 102 -8.78 10.32 -2.28
C LEU A 102 -9.67 10.51 -1.05
N LEU A 103 -9.10 10.56 0.17
CA LEU A 103 -9.85 10.85 1.40
C LEU A 103 -10.44 12.26 1.36
N ALA A 104 -9.66 13.27 1.02
CA ALA A 104 -10.15 14.65 0.90
C ALA A 104 -11.32 14.74 -0.09
N LEU A 105 -11.18 14.15 -1.28
CA LEU A 105 -12.23 14.10 -2.30
C LEU A 105 -13.48 13.37 -1.79
N ALA A 106 -13.32 12.25 -1.07
CA ALA A 106 -14.43 11.50 -0.52
C ALA A 106 -15.23 12.32 0.49
N VAL A 107 -14.55 12.99 1.42
CA VAL A 107 -15.18 13.84 2.44
C VAL A 107 -15.86 15.04 1.80
N GLU A 108 -15.24 15.73 0.85
CA GLU A 108 -15.86 16.83 0.12
C GLU A 108 -17.14 16.42 -0.61
N GLN A 109 -17.14 15.23 -1.22
CA GLN A 109 -18.33 14.70 -1.85
C GLN A 109 -19.39 14.29 -0.82
N ALA A 110 -18.99 13.65 0.29
CA ALA A 110 -19.89 13.30 1.38
C ALA A 110 -20.59 14.55 1.94
N ILE A 111 -19.89 15.67 2.15
CA ILE A 111 -20.50 16.94 2.58
C ILE A 111 -21.66 17.37 1.68
N ARG A 112 -21.59 17.06 0.38
CA ARG A 112 -22.62 17.46 -0.61
C ARG A 112 -23.79 16.50 -0.71
N VAL A 113 -23.56 15.18 -0.50
CA VAL A 113 -24.55 14.14 -0.84
C VAL A 113 -24.92 13.21 0.30
N ALA A 114 -24.18 13.21 1.41
CA ALA A 114 -24.42 12.35 2.54
C ALA A 114 -25.63 12.84 3.36
N SER A 115 -26.40 11.91 3.90
CA SER A 115 -27.41 12.19 4.92
C SER A 115 -26.77 12.65 6.23
N ASP A 116 -27.56 13.20 7.15
CA ASP A 116 -27.06 13.58 8.46
C ASP A 116 -26.55 12.39 9.26
N GLU A 117 -27.15 11.22 9.11
CA GLU A 117 -26.70 9.96 9.72
C GLU A 117 -25.34 9.50 9.16
N GLU A 118 -25.15 9.60 7.83
CA GLU A 118 -23.88 9.26 7.18
C GLU A 118 -22.77 10.25 7.57
N MET A 119 -23.08 11.55 7.71
CA MET A 119 -22.14 12.56 8.22
C MET A 119 -21.77 12.29 9.67
N GLU A 120 -22.75 11.98 10.53
CA GLU A 120 -22.49 11.59 11.92
C GLU A 120 -21.60 10.34 12.02
N ALA A 121 -21.77 9.39 11.10
CA ALA A 121 -20.90 8.21 11.05
C ALA A 121 -19.43 8.58 10.75
N ILE A 122 -19.18 9.56 9.86
CA ILE A 122 -17.82 10.07 9.60
C ILE A 122 -17.29 10.78 10.85
N CYS A 123 -18.09 11.63 11.50
CA CYS A 123 -17.71 12.29 12.75
C CYS A 123 -17.38 11.27 13.84
N ALA A 124 -18.20 10.24 13.99
CA ALA A 124 -17.97 9.16 14.97
C ALA A 124 -16.65 8.41 14.69
N ALA A 125 -16.25 8.26 13.42
CA ALA A 125 -15.00 7.63 13.05
C ALA A 125 -13.74 8.45 13.41
N THR A 126 -13.88 9.76 13.70
CA THR A 126 -12.76 10.59 14.19
C THR A 126 -12.56 10.47 15.71
N ARG A 127 -13.59 10.14 16.47
CA ARG A 127 -13.60 10.14 17.94
C ARG A 127 -12.57 9.22 18.60
N PRO A 128 -12.29 8.00 18.10
CA PRO A 128 -11.28 7.15 18.68
C PRO A 128 -9.91 7.82 18.85
N PHE A 129 -9.54 8.73 17.95
CA PHE A 129 -8.24 9.39 17.99
C PHE A 129 -8.02 10.37 19.15
N TYR A 130 -9.08 10.83 19.80
CA TYR A 130 -8.99 11.79 20.90
C TYR A 130 -9.76 11.36 22.17
N GLN A 131 -10.60 10.32 22.09
CA GLN A 131 -11.35 9.81 23.25
C GLN A 131 -10.73 8.54 23.85
N GLN A 132 -9.82 7.86 23.14
CA GLN A 132 -9.23 6.60 23.53
C GLN A 132 -7.70 6.67 23.46
N GLN A 133 -7.04 5.91 24.35
CA GLN A 133 -5.61 5.65 24.20
C GLN A 133 -5.44 4.44 23.27
N LEU A 134 -5.20 4.71 22.00
CA LEU A 134 -5.03 3.68 20.98
C LEU A 134 -3.58 3.21 20.95
N GLY A 135 -3.37 1.88 20.89
CA GLY A 135 -2.09 1.31 20.49
C GLY A 135 -1.83 1.54 18.99
N HIS A 136 -0.61 1.24 18.49
CA HIS A 136 -0.24 1.49 17.08
C HIS A 136 -1.17 0.77 16.09
N LEU A 137 -1.49 -0.50 16.36
CA LEU A 137 -2.41 -1.28 15.50
C LEU A 137 -3.82 -0.69 15.51
N GLU A 138 -4.35 -0.37 16.69
CA GLU A 138 -5.69 0.20 16.85
C GLU A 138 -5.80 1.57 16.16
N HIS A 139 -4.75 2.38 16.24
CA HIS A 139 -4.67 3.66 15.56
C HIS A 139 -4.68 3.49 14.03
N GLY A 140 -3.96 2.49 13.52
CA GLY A 140 -4.00 2.11 12.11
C GLY A 140 -5.40 1.70 11.65
N LEU A 141 -6.07 0.83 12.43
CA LEU A 141 -7.44 0.38 12.15
C LEU A 141 -8.46 1.53 12.19
N ALA A 142 -8.31 2.47 13.13
CA ALA A 142 -9.17 3.66 13.20
C ALA A 142 -9.02 4.54 11.95
N ARG A 143 -7.79 4.71 11.42
CA ARG A 143 -7.57 5.44 10.14
C ARG A 143 -8.22 4.75 8.96
N ILE A 144 -8.12 3.42 8.88
CA ILE A 144 -8.78 2.63 7.85
C ILE A 144 -10.30 2.82 7.93
N ASN A 145 -10.86 2.74 9.13
CA ASN A 145 -12.30 2.92 9.35
C ASN A 145 -12.78 4.31 8.93
N LEU A 146 -12.05 5.37 9.28
CA LEU A 146 -12.38 6.74 8.85
C LEU A 146 -12.38 6.85 7.31
N LEU A 147 -11.35 6.32 6.64
CA LEU A 147 -11.27 6.29 5.19
C LEU A 147 -12.46 5.55 4.56
N GLN A 148 -12.74 4.34 5.03
CA GLN A 148 -13.85 3.52 4.49
C GLN A 148 -15.21 4.19 4.70
N THR A 149 -15.45 4.78 5.87
CA THR A 149 -16.70 5.48 6.18
C THR A 149 -16.89 6.69 5.26
N ALA A 150 -15.85 7.51 5.08
CA ALA A 150 -15.89 8.66 4.15
C ALA A 150 -16.11 8.21 2.70
N MET A 151 -15.44 7.14 2.26
CA MET A 151 -15.62 6.58 0.92
C MET A 151 -17.06 6.12 0.68
N GLN A 152 -17.68 5.45 1.64
CA GLN A 152 -19.07 5.01 1.54
C GLN A 152 -20.03 6.21 1.45
N ALA A 153 -19.88 7.18 2.33
CA ALA A 153 -20.71 8.38 2.38
C ALA A 153 -20.58 9.26 1.12
N SER A 154 -19.45 9.20 0.41
CA SER A 154 -19.24 9.92 -0.85
C SER A 154 -20.19 9.48 -1.98
N LYS A 155 -20.78 8.29 -1.90
CA LYS A 155 -21.64 7.66 -2.94
C LYS A 155 -21.00 7.58 -4.33
N ASN A 156 -19.65 7.67 -4.38
CA ASN A 156 -18.88 7.64 -5.62
C ASN A 156 -18.25 6.26 -5.83
N LEU A 157 -18.91 5.39 -6.57
CA LEU A 157 -18.45 4.03 -6.83
C LEU A 157 -17.04 3.96 -7.46
N PRO A 158 -16.68 4.74 -8.51
CA PRO A 158 -15.32 4.78 -9.04
C PRO A 158 -14.27 5.11 -7.97
N LEU A 159 -14.52 6.11 -7.13
CA LEU A 159 -13.63 6.49 -6.05
C LEU A 159 -13.44 5.35 -5.03
N GLN A 160 -14.53 4.70 -4.63
CA GLN A 160 -14.50 3.55 -3.72
C GLN A 160 -13.67 2.39 -4.27
N LEU A 161 -13.85 2.06 -5.55
CA LEU A 161 -13.12 0.96 -6.19
C LEU A 161 -11.61 1.24 -6.31
N ILE A 162 -11.24 2.47 -6.68
CA ILE A 162 -9.82 2.88 -6.77
C ILE A 162 -9.18 2.84 -5.38
N ALA A 163 -9.82 3.45 -4.38
CA ALA A 163 -9.32 3.49 -3.01
C ALA A 163 -9.17 2.07 -2.43
N ARG A 164 -10.17 1.21 -2.63
CA ARG A 164 -10.14 -0.17 -2.17
C ARG A 164 -8.99 -0.95 -2.82
N SER A 165 -8.88 -0.90 -4.15
CA SER A 165 -7.82 -1.62 -4.88
C SER A 165 -6.43 -1.17 -4.43
N LEU A 166 -6.21 0.15 -4.30
CA LEU A 166 -4.94 0.69 -3.81
C LEU A 166 -4.64 0.22 -2.38
N PHE A 167 -5.65 0.24 -1.51
CA PHE A 167 -5.49 -0.11 -0.10
C PHE A 167 -5.20 -1.60 0.10
N GLU A 168 -5.84 -2.47 -0.67
CA GLU A 168 -5.59 -3.93 -0.67
C GLU A 168 -4.15 -4.26 -1.05
N GLN A 169 -3.51 -3.44 -1.88
CA GLN A 169 -2.10 -3.60 -2.24
C GLN A 169 -1.14 -2.95 -1.23
N PHE A 170 -1.58 -1.88 -0.57
CA PHE A 170 -0.72 -1.09 0.33
C PHE A 170 -0.65 -1.66 1.75
N ALA A 171 -1.79 -1.88 2.39
CA ALA A 171 -1.86 -2.15 3.83
C ALA A 171 -1.07 -3.41 4.27
N PRO A 172 -1.15 -4.55 3.57
CA PRO A 172 -0.40 -5.74 3.97
C PRO A 172 1.12 -5.55 3.91
N ASN A 173 1.59 -4.67 3.02
CA ASN A 173 3.01 -4.42 2.83
C ASN A 173 3.60 -3.44 3.83
N MET A 174 2.79 -2.86 4.74
CA MET A 174 3.25 -1.98 5.81
C MET A 174 3.60 -2.74 7.11
N GLU A 175 3.31 -4.02 7.21
CA GLU A 175 3.62 -4.84 8.38
C GLU A 175 5.08 -4.74 8.84
N PRO A 176 6.11 -4.78 7.95
CA PRO A 176 7.51 -4.68 8.37
C PRO A 176 7.87 -3.35 9.07
N LEU A 177 7.04 -2.32 8.92
CA LEU A 177 7.24 -1.01 9.55
C LEU A 177 6.37 -0.82 10.80
N ALA A 178 5.42 -1.71 11.07
CA ALA A 178 4.40 -1.52 12.10
C ALA A 178 5.00 -1.27 13.49
N ASP A 179 6.02 -2.04 13.88
CA ASP A 179 6.65 -1.93 15.20
C ASP A 179 7.52 -0.66 15.36
N PHE A 180 7.87 0.00 14.26
CA PHE A 180 8.69 1.20 14.25
C PHE A 180 7.87 2.49 14.13
N VAL A 181 6.58 2.39 13.81
CA VAL A 181 5.69 3.56 13.69
C VAL A 181 5.42 4.14 15.07
N GLN A 182 5.81 5.39 15.27
CA GLN A 182 5.49 6.16 16.47
C GLN A 182 4.47 7.24 16.10
N THR A 183 3.30 7.21 16.75
CA THR A 183 2.25 8.21 16.52
C THR A 183 2.33 9.28 17.61
N ASP A 184 2.39 10.54 17.22
CA ASP A 184 2.16 11.67 18.14
C ASP A 184 0.65 11.77 18.44
N HIS A 185 0.22 11.02 19.46
CA HIS A 185 -1.18 10.94 19.86
C HIS A 185 -1.78 12.29 20.22
N THR A 186 -1.00 13.20 20.83
CA THR A 186 -1.47 14.51 21.26
C THR A 186 -1.81 15.40 20.08
N THR A 187 -0.88 15.49 19.14
CA THR A 187 -1.09 16.26 17.91
C THR A 187 -2.18 15.63 17.05
N TYR A 188 -2.21 14.29 16.97
CA TYR A 188 -3.24 13.58 16.22
C TYR A 188 -4.64 13.81 16.79
N ALA A 189 -4.79 13.76 18.12
CA ALA A 189 -6.04 14.06 18.80
C ALA A 189 -6.55 15.48 18.53
N THR A 190 -5.64 16.45 18.51
CA THR A 190 -5.97 17.86 18.20
C THR A 190 -6.54 17.99 16.79
N TYR A 191 -5.90 17.37 15.79
CA TYR A 191 -6.41 17.44 14.42
C TYR A 191 -7.68 16.60 14.22
N ALA A 192 -7.83 15.47 14.90
CA ALA A 192 -9.06 14.67 14.84
C ALA A 192 -10.27 15.45 15.35
N LYS A 193 -10.10 16.23 16.42
CA LYS A 193 -11.16 17.09 16.93
C LYS A 193 -11.48 18.23 15.95
N LYS A 194 -10.46 18.88 15.38
CA LYS A 194 -10.66 19.89 14.33
C LYS A 194 -11.39 19.33 13.12
N LEU A 195 -11.06 18.10 12.70
CA LEU A 195 -11.75 17.44 11.59
C LEU A 195 -13.22 17.22 11.92
N GLU A 196 -13.54 16.72 13.13
CA GLU A 196 -14.94 16.54 13.52
C GLU A 196 -15.70 17.86 13.51
N ASP A 197 -15.12 18.94 14.07
CA ASP A 197 -15.76 20.25 14.11
C ASP A 197 -16.01 20.81 12.68
N ALA A 198 -15.04 20.63 11.78
CA ALA A 198 -15.17 21.01 10.37
C ALA A 198 -16.23 20.19 9.62
N LEU A 199 -16.32 18.87 9.90
CA LEU A 199 -17.34 17.99 9.34
C LEU A 199 -18.75 18.38 9.80
N GLN A 200 -18.92 18.67 11.09
CA GLN A 200 -20.20 19.13 11.65
C GLN A 200 -20.64 20.47 11.05
N ALA A 201 -19.68 21.38 10.83
CA ALA A 201 -19.92 22.65 10.17
C ALA A 201 -20.11 22.51 8.64
N ARG A 202 -19.85 21.34 8.06
CA ARG A 202 -19.79 21.10 6.60
C ARG A 202 -18.84 22.08 5.89
N ASP A 203 -17.75 22.46 6.57
CA ASP A 203 -16.72 23.38 6.06
C ASP A 203 -15.67 22.60 5.27
N THR A 204 -15.79 22.67 3.95
CA THR A 204 -14.94 21.92 3.02
C THR A 204 -13.47 22.36 3.10
N ASP A 205 -13.22 23.66 3.30
CA ASP A 205 -11.85 24.19 3.32
C ASP A 205 -11.14 23.79 4.61
N ALA A 206 -11.81 23.90 5.77
CA ALA A 206 -11.29 23.42 7.05
C ALA A 206 -11.04 21.91 7.08
N VAL A 207 -11.92 21.12 6.43
CA VAL A 207 -11.73 19.67 6.25
C VAL A 207 -10.47 19.40 5.45
N ARG A 208 -10.28 20.06 4.30
CA ARG A 208 -9.09 19.89 3.47
C ARG A 208 -7.81 20.20 4.23
N GLU A 209 -7.74 21.37 4.89
CA GLU A 209 -6.60 21.79 5.71
C GLU A 209 -6.25 20.74 6.77
N THR A 210 -7.28 20.21 7.45
CA THR A 210 -7.07 19.21 8.50
C THR A 210 -6.58 17.86 7.95
N ILE A 211 -7.09 17.42 6.79
CA ILE A 211 -6.61 16.20 6.13
C ILE A 211 -5.16 16.35 5.68
N GLU A 212 -4.77 17.52 5.18
CA GLU A 212 -3.37 17.83 4.83
C GLU A 212 -2.46 17.79 6.06
N ALA A 213 -2.92 18.28 7.21
CA ALA A 213 -2.18 18.18 8.46
C ALA A 213 -2.02 16.71 8.93
N PHE A 214 -3.05 15.88 8.83
CA PHE A 214 -2.93 14.44 9.05
C PHE A 214 -1.93 13.77 8.11
N ALA A 215 -1.95 14.16 6.82
CA ALA A 215 -1.01 13.64 5.84
C ALA A 215 0.44 13.93 6.24
N ALA A 216 0.72 15.17 6.69
CA ALA A 216 2.04 15.57 7.16
C ALA A 216 2.50 14.76 8.37
N LEU A 217 1.63 14.57 9.38
CA LEU A 217 1.93 13.75 10.55
C LEU A 217 2.23 12.29 10.20
N ASN A 218 1.41 11.69 9.33
CA ASN A 218 1.60 10.31 8.90
C ASN A 218 2.93 10.14 8.15
N ARG A 219 3.28 11.10 7.30
CA ARG A 219 4.54 11.11 6.55
C ARG A 219 5.75 11.22 7.49
N GLU A 220 5.69 12.10 8.49
CA GLU A 220 6.74 12.26 9.48
C GLU A 220 6.93 10.97 10.30
N SER A 221 5.85 10.36 10.79
CA SER A 221 5.87 9.08 11.50
C SER A 221 6.53 7.98 10.67
N LEU A 222 6.21 7.90 9.38
CA LEU A 222 6.79 6.90 8.49
C LEU A 222 8.28 7.15 8.22
N ILE A 223 8.71 8.40 8.05
CA ILE A 223 10.12 8.74 7.90
C ILE A 223 10.92 8.26 9.12
N LYS A 224 10.40 8.50 10.33
CA LYS A 224 11.00 8.02 11.58
C LYS A 224 11.04 6.50 11.65
N ALA A 225 9.96 5.83 11.25
CA ALA A 225 9.86 4.37 11.22
C ALA A 225 10.91 3.74 10.29
N TYR A 226 11.08 4.27 9.08
CA TYR A 226 12.12 3.78 8.16
C TYR A 226 13.53 3.95 8.74
N THR A 227 13.82 5.10 9.36
CA THR A 227 15.12 5.34 9.98
C THR A 227 15.39 4.36 11.12
N ALA A 228 14.40 4.09 11.96
CA ALA A 228 14.51 3.14 13.07
C ALA A 228 14.69 1.70 12.58
N ALA A 229 13.89 1.26 11.59
CA ALA A 229 14.00 -0.07 11.01
C ALA A 229 15.37 -0.32 10.37
N GLN A 230 15.90 0.62 9.60
CA GLN A 230 17.23 0.52 8.99
C GLN A 230 18.34 0.43 10.03
N SER A 231 18.25 1.19 11.13
CA SER A 231 19.24 1.13 12.21
C SER A 231 19.29 -0.23 12.90
N THR A 232 18.13 -0.91 13.04
CA THR A 232 18.03 -2.23 13.66
C THR A 232 18.64 -3.31 12.75
N THR A 233 18.39 -3.24 11.44
CA THR A 233 18.94 -4.18 10.45
C THR A 233 20.48 -4.08 10.39
N THR A 234 21.04 -2.87 10.47
CA THR A 234 22.49 -2.64 10.44
C THR A 234 23.20 -3.23 11.68
N HIS A 235 22.57 -3.20 12.85
CA HIS A 235 23.13 -3.77 14.08
C HIS A 235 23.07 -5.30 14.11
N SER A 236 22.06 -5.93 13.48
CA SER A 236 21.94 -7.39 13.38
C SER A 236 22.99 -8.01 12.45
N THR A 237 23.48 -7.28 11.45
CA THR A 237 24.54 -7.73 10.54
C THR A 237 25.96 -7.48 11.06
N ALA A 238 26.13 -6.74 12.15
CA ALA A 238 27.41 -6.30 12.71
C ALA A 238 27.87 -7.08 13.95
N GLN A 239 27.27 -8.24 14.29
CA GLN A 239 27.87 -9.13 15.29
C GLN A 239 29.02 -9.94 14.66
N PRO A 240 30.28 -9.66 14.99
CA PRO A 240 31.38 -10.44 14.47
C PRO A 240 31.40 -11.81 15.13
N LEU A 241 31.71 -12.82 14.35
CA LEU A 241 32.22 -14.14 14.74
C LEU A 241 33.48 -13.99 15.69
N GLN A 242 33.23 -13.71 16.95
CA GLN A 242 34.25 -13.80 18.01
C GLN A 242 33.70 -14.70 19.11
N GLU A 243 33.79 -16.01 18.89
CA GLU A 243 33.86 -17.03 19.96
C GLU A 243 33.99 -18.46 19.37
N ILE A 244 35.01 -18.69 18.52
CA ILE A 244 35.53 -20.05 18.31
C ILE A 244 37.06 -19.93 18.14
N ALA A 245 37.76 -19.55 19.21
CA ALA A 245 39.22 -19.73 19.33
C ALA A 245 39.62 -19.67 20.79
N SER A 246 39.16 -20.60 21.60
CA SER A 246 39.82 -21.01 22.86
C SER A 246 39.06 -22.20 23.45
N SER A 247 39.40 -23.38 22.98
CA SER A 247 39.40 -24.64 23.76
C SER A 247 40.27 -25.63 23.03
#